data_fc6ba380bdf2eff10af5f199517b5bb1
#
_entry.id   fc6ba380bdf2eff10af5f199517b5bb1
#
_cell.length_a   1.000
_cell.length_b   1.000
_cell.length_c   1.000
_cell.angle_alpha   90.00
_cell.angle_beta   90.00
_cell.angle_gamma   90.00
#
_symmetry.space_group_name_H-M   'P 1'
#
loop_
_entity.id
_entity.type
_entity.pdbx_description
1 polymer ?
#
loop_
_entity_poly.entity_id
_entity_poly.type
_entity_poly.pdbx_seq_one_letter_code
_entity_poly.pdbx_strand_id
1 'polypeptide(L)'
;MPHDPVNLGYANALFELAQAEGVASRIEEELLRLRELLKKNPDLLEFLKDPTIQHEGKRRALSELFQGRVHPLVLNMLITLSDQDRIARVLHVIEEFSGRVASETEKISGEVTTVVPIDNEILQRLAAELSRITGKSVRLFQKIDPSILGGAIIKVGGQIIDASLRRRLDQIKERLAQ
;
A
#
# COMPACT_ATOMS: atom_id res chain seq x y z
N MET A 1 -22.38 -5.56 -1.61
CA MET A 1 -22.86 -4.23 -1.27
C MET A 1 -21.64 -3.39 -0.91
N PRO A 2 -21.33 -2.35 -1.64
CA PRO A 2 -20.17 -1.51 -1.34
C PRO A 2 -20.45 -0.72 -0.06
N HIS A 3 -19.45 -0.70 0.83
CA HIS A 3 -19.36 0.13 2.04
C HIS A 3 -20.41 -0.11 3.14
N ASP A 4 -20.48 -1.35 3.65
CA ASP A 4 -21.16 -1.58 4.93
C ASP A 4 -20.34 -0.88 6.05
N PRO A 5 -20.95 0.06 6.83
CA PRO A 5 -20.25 0.79 7.89
C PRO A 5 -19.52 -0.11 8.89
N VAL A 6 -20.02 -1.32 9.11
CA VAL A 6 -19.40 -2.30 10.01
C VAL A 6 -18.09 -2.83 9.43
N ASN A 7 -18.08 -3.22 8.15
CA ASN A 7 -16.86 -3.71 7.49
C ASN A 7 -15.79 -2.61 7.43
N LEU A 8 -16.23 -1.39 7.09
CA LEU A 8 -15.36 -0.22 7.04
C LEU A 8 -14.78 0.10 8.44
N GLY A 9 -15.57 -0.03 9.51
CA GLY A 9 -15.10 0.17 10.88
C GLY A 9 -13.96 -0.77 11.27
N TYR A 10 -14.08 -2.07 10.97
CA TYR A 10 -13.01 -3.05 11.22
C TYR A 10 -11.78 -2.78 10.36
N ALA A 11 -11.97 -2.49 9.08
CA ALA A 11 -10.88 -2.21 8.16
C ALA A 11 -10.10 -0.94 8.57
N ASN A 12 -10.80 0.14 8.95
CA ASN A 12 -10.18 1.38 9.41
C ASN A 12 -9.41 1.16 10.72
N ALA A 13 -10.01 0.51 11.72
CA ALA A 13 -9.33 0.23 12.98
C ALA A 13 -8.04 -0.60 12.77
N LEU A 14 -8.11 -1.65 11.93
CA LEU A 14 -6.93 -2.44 11.58
C LEU A 14 -5.89 -1.60 10.85
N PHE A 15 -6.32 -0.73 9.93
CA PHE A 15 -5.42 0.14 9.17
C PHE A 15 -4.70 1.15 10.07
N GLU A 16 -5.41 1.81 10.98
CA GLU A 16 -4.82 2.76 11.93
C GLU A 16 -3.77 2.09 12.83
N LEU A 17 -4.06 0.89 13.35
CA LEU A 17 -3.11 0.13 14.13
C LEU A 17 -1.89 -0.30 13.29
N ALA A 18 -2.13 -0.78 12.07
CA ALA A 18 -1.08 -1.19 11.15
C ALA A 18 -0.18 -0.02 10.72
N GLN A 19 -0.76 1.17 10.57
CA GLN A 19 -0.03 2.40 10.25
C GLN A 19 0.81 2.87 11.44
N ALA A 20 0.25 2.84 12.65
CA ALA A 20 0.96 3.20 13.87
C ALA A 20 2.19 2.31 14.13
N GLU A 21 2.11 1.03 13.78
CA GLU A 21 3.22 0.08 13.85
C GLU A 21 4.14 0.09 12.61
N GLY A 22 3.79 0.82 11.55
CA GLY A 22 4.56 0.87 10.29
C GLY A 22 4.52 -0.42 9.47
N VAL A 23 3.49 -1.26 9.65
CA VAL A 23 3.39 -2.60 9.07
C VAL A 23 2.23 -2.76 8.07
N ALA A 24 1.60 -1.66 7.63
CA ALA A 24 0.39 -1.70 6.80
C ALA A 24 0.55 -2.54 5.52
N SER A 25 1.65 -2.38 4.78
CA SER A 25 1.93 -3.17 3.57
C SER A 25 2.10 -4.66 3.86
N ARG A 26 2.74 -5.00 4.97
CA ARG A 26 2.90 -6.39 5.41
C ARG A 26 1.56 -7.02 5.74
N ILE A 27 0.72 -6.31 6.48
CA ILE A 27 -0.62 -6.78 6.82
C ILE A 27 -1.48 -6.95 5.56
N GLU A 28 -1.38 -6.05 4.59
CA GLU A 28 -2.07 -6.20 3.31
C GLU A 28 -1.69 -7.52 2.61
N GLU A 29 -0.40 -7.81 2.51
CA GLU A 29 0.05 -9.08 1.93
C GLU A 29 -0.47 -10.31 2.69
N GLU A 30 -0.45 -10.27 4.01
CA GLU A 30 -0.95 -11.36 4.85
C GLU A 30 -2.46 -11.55 4.68
N LEU A 31 -3.23 -10.46 4.62
CA LEU A 31 -4.68 -10.48 4.36
C LEU A 31 -5.02 -11.02 2.97
N LEU A 32 -4.25 -10.68 1.94
CA LEU A 32 -4.43 -11.23 0.60
C LEU A 32 -4.18 -12.74 0.57
N ARG A 33 -3.13 -13.22 1.25
CA ARG A 33 -2.87 -14.66 1.41
C ARG A 33 -3.99 -15.36 2.19
N LEU A 34 -4.48 -14.73 3.25
CA LEU A 34 -5.61 -15.23 4.04
C LEU A 34 -6.87 -15.35 3.19
N ARG A 35 -7.17 -14.34 2.35
CA ARG A 35 -8.29 -14.38 1.41
C ARG A 35 -8.21 -15.58 0.47
N GLU A 36 -7.04 -15.85 -0.11
CA GLU A 36 -6.82 -17.01 -1.00
C GLU A 36 -6.96 -18.33 -0.24
N LEU A 37 -6.47 -18.39 1.00
CA LEU A 37 -6.60 -19.58 1.87
C LEU A 37 -8.08 -19.87 2.17
N LEU A 38 -8.86 -18.84 2.55
CA LEU A 38 -10.28 -19.00 2.85
C LEU A 38 -11.10 -19.38 1.61
N LYS A 39 -10.75 -18.87 0.42
CA LYS A 39 -11.39 -19.28 -0.84
C LYS A 39 -11.11 -20.74 -1.20
N LYS A 40 -9.89 -21.21 -0.94
CA LYS A 40 -9.49 -22.60 -1.22
C LYS A 40 -10.02 -23.61 -0.20
N ASN A 41 -10.37 -23.15 1.01
CA ASN A 41 -10.84 -23.98 2.10
C ASN A 41 -12.20 -23.45 2.63
N PRO A 42 -13.30 -23.65 1.89
CA PRO A 42 -14.61 -23.18 2.31
C PRO A 42 -15.06 -23.80 3.63
N ASP A 43 -14.67 -25.05 3.90
CA ASP A 43 -14.99 -25.77 5.14
C ASP A 43 -14.49 -25.03 6.39
N LEU A 44 -13.33 -24.37 6.31
CA LEU A 44 -12.82 -23.55 7.41
C LEU A 44 -13.76 -22.35 7.69
N LEU A 45 -14.23 -21.71 6.64
CA LEU A 45 -15.14 -20.57 6.80
C LEU A 45 -16.52 -21.02 7.31
N GLU A 46 -16.99 -22.19 6.88
CA GLU A 46 -18.23 -22.81 7.39
C GLU A 46 -18.10 -23.15 8.86
N PHE A 47 -17.02 -23.81 9.26
CA PHE A 47 -16.71 -24.09 10.67
C PHE A 47 -16.74 -22.81 11.52
N LEU A 48 -16.09 -21.75 11.06
CA LEU A 48 -16.07 -20.48 11.80
C LEU A 48 -17.43 -19.78 11.86
N LYS A 49 -18.30 -19.99 10.88
CA LYS A 49 -19.67 -19.44 10.84
C LYS A 49 -20.66 -20.24 11.65
N ASP A 50 -20.38 -21.51 11.97
CA ASP A 50 -21.34 -22.39 12.63
C ASP A 50 -21.71 -21.86 14.03
N PRO A 51 -22.97 -21.51 14.27
CA PRO A 51 -23.40 -21.00 15.56
C PRO A 51 -23.44 -22.06 16.67
N THR A 52 -23.36 -23.35 16.33
CA THR A 52 -23.35 -24.45 17.31
C THR A 52 -22.00 -24.60 17.99
N ILE A 53 -20.94 -24.06 17.37
CA ILE A 53 -19.57 -24.13 17.89
C ILE A 53 -19.34 -22.95 18.82
N GLN A 54 -18.95 -23.23 20.07
CA GLN A 54 -18.65 -22.22 21.06
C GLN A 54 -17.50 -21.32 20.62
N HIS A 55 -17.56 -20.03 20.96
CA HIS A 55 -16.52 -19.03 20.61
C HIS A 55 -15.11 -19.46 21.03
N GLU A 56 -14.99 -20.14 22.20
CA GLU A 56 -13.72 -20.65 22.69
C GLU A 56 -13.11 -21.69 21.75
N GLY A 57 -13.92 -22.57 21.18
CA GLY A 57 -13.49 -23.57 20.19
C GLY A 57 -12.98 -22.90 18.89
N LYS A 58 -13.73 -21.89 18.41
CA LYS A 58 -13.32 -21.11 17.21
C LYS A 58 -12.03 -20.35 17.48
N ARG A 59 -11.91 -19.70 18.64
CA ARG A 59 -10.71 -18.96 19.05
C ARG A 59 -9.48 -19.86 19.12
N ARG A 60 -9.64 -21.06 19.72
CA ARG A 60 -8.56 -22.04 19.78
C ARG A 60 -8.12 -22.49 18.40
N ALA A 61 -9.06 -22.83 17.52
CA ALA A 61 -8.77 -23.21 16.14
C ALA A 61 -8.03 -22.09 15.38
N LEU A 62 -8.49 -20.84 15.49
CA LEU A 62 -7.82 -19.70 14.88
C LEU A 62 -6.40 -19.51 15.41
N SER A 63 -6.21 -19.66 16.72
CA SER A 63 -4.88 -19.56 17.33
C SER A 63 -3.95 -20.67 16.84
N GLU A 64 -4.40 -21.93 16.83
CA GLU A 64 -3.59 -23.06 16.35
C GLU A 64 -3.20 -22.93 14.87
N LEU A 65 -4.10 -22.41 14.03
CA LEU A 65 -3.86 -22.28 12.61
C LEU A 65 -2.95 -21.09 12.27
N PHE A 66 -3.08 -19.97 12.98
CA PHE A 66 -2.50 -18.69 12.56
C PHE A 66 -1.48 -18.10 13.52
N GLN A 67 -1.43 -18.53 14.80
CA GLN A 67 -0.45 -18.01 15.77
C GLN A 67 0.99 -18.27 15.28
N GLY A 68 1.80 -17.20 15.25
CA GLY A 68 3.18 -17.25 14.77
C GLY A 68 3.32 -17.31 13.23
N ARG A 69 2.23 -17.42 12.48
CA ARG A 69 2.21 -17.46 11.01
C ARG A 69 1.73 -16.16 10.38
N VAL A 70 0.92 -15.41 11.10
CA VAL A 70 0.44 -14.09 10.69
C VAL A 70 0.76 -13.06 11.78
N HIS A 71 0.71 -11.79 11.40
CA HIS A 71 0.91 -10.70 12.35
C HIS A 71 -0.18 -10.74 13.45
N PRO A 72 0.15 -10.40 14.72
CA PRO A 72 -0.83 -10.41 15.81
C PRO A 72 -2.09 -9.58 15.52
N LEU A 73 -1.98 -8.47 14.81
CA LEU A 73 -3.12 -7.65 14.41
C LEU A 73 -4.10 -8.41 13.51
N VAL A 74 -3.61 -9.23 12.57
CA VAL A 74 -4.44 -10.07 11.70
C VAL A 74 -5.16 -11.15 12.51
N LEU A 75 -4.45 -11.83 13.40
CA LEU A 75 -5.04 -12.84 14.27
C LEU A 75 -6.12 -12.22 15.19
N ASN A 76 -5.82 -11.09 15.81
CA ASN A 76 -6.76 -10.40 16.69
C ASN A 76 -8.02 -9.94 15.93
N MET A 77 -7.87 -9.47 14.69
CA MET A 77 -9.03 -9.15 13.83
C MET A 77 -9.91 -10.38 13.61
N LEU A 78 -9.32 -11.53 13.26
CA LEU A 78 -10.08 -12.78 13.05
C LEU A 78 -10.80 -13.23 14.31
N ILE A 79 -10.14 -13.20 15.46
CA ILE A 79 -10.73 -13.52 16.76
C ILE A 79 -11.89 -12.57 17.07
N THR A 80 -11.69 -11.27 16.89
CA THR A 80 -12.72 -10.27 17.15
C THR A 80 -13.95 -10.45 16.26
N LEU A 81 -13.74 -10.72 14.95
CA LEU A 81 -14.84 -11.01 14.03
C LEU A 81 -15.58 -12.30 14.41
N SER A 82 -14.87 -13.32 14.89
CA SER A 82 -15.46 -14.59 15.35
C SER A 82 -16.26 -14.41 16.62
N ASP A 83 -15.73 -13.70 17.63
CA ASP A 83 -16.39 -13.44 18.92
C ASP A 83 -17.66 -12.58 18.78
N GLN A 84 -17.73 -11.80 17.71
CA GLN A 84 -18.92 -10.96 17.40
C GLN A 84 -19.89 -11.62 16.41
N ASP A 85 -19.68 -12.92 16.08
CA ASP A 85 -20.43 -13.66 15.06
C ASP A 85 -20.46 -12.98 13.68
N ARG A 86 -19.37 -12.24 13.38
CA ARG A 86 -19.21 -11.47 12.14
C ARG A 86 -18.15 -12.04 11.21
N ILE A 87 -17.67 -13.26 11.45
CA ILE A 87 -16.60 -13.87 10.66
C ILE A 87 -16.97 -14.04 9.17
N ALA A 88 -18.26 -14.13 8.84
CA ALA A 88 -18.75 -14.13 7.47
C ALA A 88 -18.36 -12.86 6.68
N ARG A 89 -18.05 -11.77 7.38
CA ARG A 89 -17.65 -10.48 6.79
C ARG A 89 -16.16 -10.36 6.51
N VAL A 90 -15.34 -11.35 6.90
CA VAL A 90 -13.87 -11.28 6.81
C VAL A 90 -13.39 -10.92 5.41
N LEU A 91 -13.98 -11.48 4.36
CA LEU A 91 -13.58 -11.19 2.97
C LEU A 91 -13.84 -9.73 2.59
N HIS A 92 -14.97 -9.16 3.03
CA HIS A 92 -15.29 -7.76 2.79
C HIS A 92 -14.40 -6.82 3.61
N VAL A 93 -14.05 -7.19 4.85
CA VAL A 93 -13.10 -6.41 5.66
C VAL A 93 -11.71 -6.38 4.99
N ILE A 94 -11.28 -7.50 4.40
CA ILE A 94 -10.03 -7.56 3.62
C ILE A 94 -10.09 -6.63 2.40
N GLU A 95 -11.21 -6.63 1.67
CA GLU A 95 -11.39 -5.76 0.49
C GLU A 95 -11.38 -4.27 0.88
N GLU A 96 -12.08 -3.88 1.95
CA GLU A 96 -12.07 -2.50 2.46
C GLU A 96 -10.68 -2.08 2.95
N PHE A 97 -9.94 -2.97 3.64
CA PHE A 97 -8.57 -2.70 4.07
C PHE A 97 -7.65 -2.45 2.87
N SER A 98 -7.67 -3.32 1.85
CA SER A 98 -6.87 -3.14 0.64
C SER A 98 -7.24 -1.85 -0.11
N GLY A 99 -8.53 -1.52 -0.18
CA GLY A 99 -9.00 -0.23 -0.71
C GLY A 99 -8.44 0.96 0.07
N ARG A 100 -8.38 0.86 1.41
CA ARG A 100 -7.82 1.90 2.28
C ARG A 100 -6.32 2.06 2.06
N VAL A 101 -5.57 0.95 2.03
CA VAL A 101 -4.12 0.97 1.72
C VAL A 101 -3.88 1.58 0.34
N ALA A 102 -4.65 1.20 -0.68
CA ALA A 102 -4.53 1.75 -2.03
C ALA A 102 -4.80 3.27 -2.06
N SER A 103 -5.80 3.75 -1.32
CA SER A 103 -6.12 5.18 -1.25
C SER A 103 -5.05 6.01 -0.53
N GLU A 104 -4.43 5.45 0.51
CA GLU A 104 -3.32 6.11 1.23
C GLU A 104 -1.99 5.98 0.46
N THR A 105 -1.82 4.87 -0.26
CA THR A 105 -0.68 4.60 -1.13
C THR A 105 -1.06 4.94 -2.57
N GLU A 106 -1.63 6.11 -2.84
CA GLU A 106 -1.74 6.58 -4.22
C GLU A 106 -0.36 6.51 -4.87
N LYS A 107 -0.12 5.46 -5.64
CA LYS A 107 1.10 5.32 -6.43
C LYS A 107 1.09 6.38 -7.51
N ILE A 108 1.76 7.48 -7.24
CA ILE A 108 1.95 8.52 -8.25
C ILE A 108 2.99 8.02 -9.23
N SER A 109 2.59 7.85 -10.48
CA SER A 109 3.55 7.65 -11.56
C SER A 109 4.25 8.96 -11.86
N GLY A 110 5.59 8.94 -11.86
CA GLY A 110 6.42 10.05 -12.28
C GLY A 110 7.30 9.65 -13.47
N GLU A 111 7.66 10.64 -14.26
CA GLU A 111 8.62 10.50 -15.36
C GLU A 111 9.90 11.25 -15.01
N VAL A 112 11.04 10.58 -15.14
CA VAL A 112 12.36 11.22 -15.06
C VAL A 112 12.99 11.21 -16.46
N THR A 113 13.19 12.39 -17.02
CA THR A 113 13.82 12.57 -18.32
C THR A 113 15.30 12.89 -18.12
N THR A 114 16.17 12.11 -18.76
CA THR A 114 17.65 12.26 -18.71
C THR A 114 18.25 12.15 -20.09
N VAL A 115 19.51 12.61 -20.26
CA VAL A 115 20.23 12.50 -21.52
C VAL A 115 20.72 11.07 -21.78
N VAL A 116 21.14 10.38 -20.72
CA VAL A 116 21.65 9.01 -20.73
C VAL A 116 20.88 8.12 -19.77
N PRO A 117 20.88 6.81 -19.99
CA PRO A 117 20.30 5.88 -19.02
C PRO A 117 20.93 6.05 -17.64
N ILE A 118 20.11 6.01 -16.60
CA ILE A 118 20.55 5.97 -15.22
C ILE A 118 20.24 4.60 -14.61
N ASP A 119 21.09 4.18 -13.67
CA ASP A 119 20.95 2.88 -13.04
C ASP A 119 19.66 2.77 -12.22
N ASN A 120 19.12 1.55 -12.17
CA ASN A 120 17.91 1.27 -11.39
C ASN A 120 18.06 1.64 -9.91
N GLU A 121 19.26 1.55 -9.35
CA GLU A 121 19.54 1.94 -7.97
C GLU A 121 19.33 3.45 -7.76
N ILE A 122 19.77 4.27 -8.69
CA ILE A 122 19.57 5.72 -8.67
C ILE A 122 18.08 6.06 -8.82
N LEU A 123 17.37 5.37 -9.74
CA LEU A 123 15.92 5.53 -9.90
C LEU A 123 15.16 5.19 -8.63
N GLN A 124 15.53 4.11 -7.95
CA GLN A 124 14.89 3.70 -6.69
C GLN A 124 15.16 4.70 -5.57
N ARG A 125 16.39 5.19 -5.41
CA ARG A 125 16.74 6.23 -4.43
C ARG A 125 15.96 7.52 -4.69
N LEU A 126 15.87 7.94 -5.95
CA LEU A 126 15.12 9.13 -6.35
C LEU A 126 13.62 8.96 -6.07
N ALA A 127 13.05 7.78 -6.38
CA ALA A 127 11.66 7.46 -6.08
C ALA A 127 11.39 7.48 -4.56
N ALA A 128 12.31 6.97 -3.74
CA ALA A 128 12.21 6.98 -2.29
C ALA A 128 12.23 8.42 -1.72
N GLU A 129 13.13 9.27 -2.21
CA GLU A 129 13.19 10.68 -1.78
C GLU A 129 11.94 11.46 -2.19
N LEU A 130 11.47 11.25 -3.41
CA LEU A 130 10.22 11.88 -3.88
C LEU A 130 9.01 11.37 -3.09
N SER A 131 8.98 10.09 -2.73
CA SER A 131 7.93 9.54 -1.88
C SER A 131 7.94 10.19 -0.49
N ARG A 132 9.13 10.43 0.07
CA ARG A 132 9.29 11.13 1.36
C ARG A 132 8.78 12.58 1.30
N ILE A 133 9.07 13.28 0.20
CA ILE A 133 8.69 14.69 0.02
C ILE A 133 7.18 14.83 -0.27
N THR A 134 6.63 13.93 -1.10
CA THR A 134 5.22 14.00 -1.53
C THR A 134 4.25 13.35 -0.56
N GLY A 135 4.76 12.55 0.40
CA GLY A 135 3.93 11.72 1.30
C GLY A 135 3.21 10.58 0.59
N LYS A 136 3.53 10.30 -0.68
CA LYS A 136 2.87 9.31 -1.53
C LYS A 136 3.90 8.37 -2.14
N SER A 137 3.53 7.11 -2.41
CA SER A 137 4.43 6.16 -3.08
C SER A 137 4.66 6.57 -4.53
N VAL A 138 5.89 6.93 -4.88
CA VAL A 138 6.26 7.37 -6.24
C VAL A 138 6.93 6.23 -7.00
N ARG A 139 6.38 5.91 -8.17
CA ARG A 139 7.04 5.04 -9.15
C ARG A 139 7.57 5.89 -10.30
N LEU A 140 8.88 5.86 -10.55
CA LEU A 140 9.52 6.59 -11.63
C LEU A 140 9.72 5.71 -12.86
N PHE A 141 9.40 6.30 -14.03
CA PHE A 141 9.74 5.75 -15.33
C PHE A 141 10.78 6.64 -15.97
N GLN A 142 11.84 6.04 -16.50
CA GLN A 142 12.88 6.78 -17.20
C GLN A 142 12.47 7.03 -18.65
N LYS A 143 12.72 8.27 -19.09
CA LYS A 143 12.69 8.69 -20.49
C LYS A 143 14.06 9.26 -20.87
N ILE A 144 14.55 8.88 -22.02
CA ILE A 144 15.83 9.42 -22.55
C ILE A 144 15.49 10.49 -23.57
N ASP A 145 16.01 11.70 -23.36
CA ASP A 145 15.85 12.82 -24.28
C ASP A 145 17.14 13.64 -24.35
N PRO A 146 17.90 13.51 -25.45
CA PRO A 146 19.15 14.25 -25.62
C PRO A 146 18.97 15.78 -25.72
N SER A 147 17.76 16.28 -25.95
CA SER A 147 17.50 17.71 -26.14
C SER A 147 17.69 18.54 -24.88
N ILE A 148 17.70 17.93 -23.68
CA ILE A 148 17.89 18.63 -22.40
C ILE A 148 19.35 19.03 -22.13
N LEU A 149 20.31 18.62 -22.97
CA LEU A 149 21.75 18.87 -22.90
C LEU A 149 22.45 18.29 -21.66
N GLY A 150 21.73 17.89 -20.63
CA GLY A 150 22.22 17.35 -19.38
C GLY A 150 21.34 17.65 -18.19
N GLY A 151 21.60 16.97 -17.07
CA GLY A 151 20.74 17.05 -15.87
C GLY A 151 19.51 16.14 -15.97
N ALA A 152 18.44 16.47 -15.24
CA ALA A 152 17.21 15.71 -15.23
C ALA A 152 15.98 16.62 -15.16
N ILE A 153 14.90 16.21 -15.79
CA ILE A 153 13.56 16.79 -15.63
C ILE A 153 12.67 15.73 -14.98
N ILE A 154 12.08 16.05 -13.84
CA ILE A 154 11.22 15.13 -13.10
C ILE A 154 9.79 15.66 -13.13
N LYS A 155 8.85 14.83 -13.59
CA LYS A 155 7.41 15.11 -13.55
C LYS A 155 6.73 14.14 -12.61
N VAL A 156 6.13 14.64 -11.54
CA VAL A 156 5.49 13.82 -10.51
C VAL A 156 4.26 14.53 -9.95
N GLY A 157 3.11 13.86 -9.91
CA GLY A 157 1.90 14.40 -9.29
C GLY A 157 1.46 15.78 -9.81
N GLY A 158 1.66 16.05 -11.11
CA GLY A 158 1.35 17.34 -11.72
C GLY A 158 2.40 18.42 -11.49
N GLN A 159 3.45 18.16 -10.72
CA GLN A 159 4.59 19.05 -10.53
C GLN A 159 5.73 18.71 -11.49
N ILE A 160 6.44 19.74 -11.95
CA ILE A 160 7.62 19.61 -12.81
C ILE A 160 8.81 20.21 -12.08
N ILE A 161 9.82 19.40 -11.82
CA ILE A 161 11.10 19.82 -11.27
C ILE A 161 12.12 19.73 -12.41
N ASP A 162 12.51 20.89 -12.94
CA ASP A 162 13.46 20.98 -14.03
C ASP A 162 14.84 21.39 -13.50
N ALA A 163 15.74 20.40 -13.44
CA ALA A 163 17.14 20.56 -13.07
C ALA A 163 18.07 20.41 -14.30
N SER A 164 17.58 20.68 -15.52
CA SER A 164 18.36 20.60 -16.75
C SER A 164 19.41 21.71 -16.85
N LEU A 165 20.51 21.40 -17.54
CA LEU A 165 21.53 22.39 -17.86
C LEU A 165 20.98 23.49 -18.79
N ARG A 166 20.03 23.16 -19.65
CA ARG A 166 19.37 24.12 -20.54
C ARG A 166 18.69 25.24 -19.74
N ARG A 167 17.90 24.89 -18.74
CA ARG A 167 17.24 25.87 -17.88
C ARG A 167 18.24 26.75 -17.11
N ARG A 168 19.34 26.16 -16.62
CA ARG A 168 20.40 26.92 -15.94
C ARG A 168 21.07 27.93 -16.87
N LEU A 169 21.34 27.56 -18.12
CA LEU A 169 21.91 28.44 -19.14
C LEU A 169 20.95 29.59 -19.48
N ASP A 170 19.67 29.30 -19.63
CA ASP A 170 18.65 30.32 -19.90
C ASP A 170 18.54 31.32 -18.73
N GLN A 171 18.55 30.84 -17.49
CA GLN A 171 18.57 31.72 -16.31
C GLN A 171 19.82 32.61 -16.23
N ILE A 172 20.99 32.09 -16.65
CA ILE A 172 22.23 32.88 -16.70
C ILE A 172 22.13 33.97 -17.80
N LYS A 173 21.62 33.60 -18.99
CA LYS A 173 21.40 34.58 -20.07
C LYS A 173 20.45 35.71 -19.65
N GLU A 174 19.35 35.40 -18.98
CA GLU A 174 18.41 36.38 -18.48
C GLU A 174 19.04 37.35 -17.45
N ARG A 175 19.91 36.82 -16.58
CA ARG A 175 20.63 37.65 -15.59
C ARG A 175 21.74 38.51 -16.19
N LEU A 176 22.30 38.11 -17.33
CA LEU A 176 23.33 38.88 -18.02
C LEU A 176 22.74 39.92 -18.98
N ALA A 177 21.45 39.80 -19.30
CA ALA A 177 20.72 40.73 -20.17
C ALA A 177 20.02 41.88 -19.42
N GLN A 178 20.08 41.86 -18.06
CA GLN A 178 19.64 42.95 -17.17
C GLN A 178 20.83 43.83 -16.73
#